data_20b95175190f13a35e4ac13de234991e
#
_entry.id   20b95175190f13a35e4ac13de234991e
#
_cell.length_a   1.000
_cell.length_b   1.000
_cell.length_c   1.000
_cell.angle_alpha   90.00
_cell.angle_beta   90.00
_cell.angle_gamma   90.00
#
_symmetry.space_group_name_H-M   'P 1'
#
loop_
_entity.id
_entity.type
_entity.pdbx_description
1 polymer ?
#
loop_
_entity_poly.entity_id
_entity_poly.type
_entity_poly.pdbx_seq_one_letter_code
_entity_poly.pdbx_strand_id
1 'polypeptide(L)'
;MNPCKYIFIINPAAGTRTLQAKLVSDIRAALPAGSYELHFTRSAGDGTRLAKECVETHKQESIVLFACGGDGTFFEVINGVAGKVPVGVFPCGSGNDFIKNIVSPESLLDVNAQVNGHTVPLDLIRCNGQYVSNVCNIGFDADIAYNMNRFRRIPFLSGKKAYIASILYCFFHRMHYPLTIQIDEEKPLEGSYLFAVIANGQTYGGSFRGAPKASVTDGLIDFCMCRKLSRLTLLRYVSAFQKGTYLEKKGINRWVDYRKCKTVRITMPDETVIGFDGNIERTRCVEAEIVPSAMQLMIPRGARLM
;
A
#
# COMPACT_ATOMS: atom_id res chain seq x y z
N MET A 1 -32.97 -12.34 -2.47
CA MET A 1 -31.63 -12.02 -2.00
C MET A 1 -31.77 -11.03 -0.86
N ASN A 2 -31.17 -11.29 0.29
CA ASN A 2 -31.13 -10.27 1.33
C ASN A 2 -30.46 -9.02 0.80
N PRO A 3 -30.99 -7.81 1.07
CA PRO A 3 -30.37 -6.58 0.62
C PRO A 3 -28.94 -6.49 1.18
N CYS A 4 -27.99 -6.07 0.33
CA CYS A 4 -26.62 -5.89 0.74
C CYS A 4 -26.50 -4.68 1.67
N LYS A 5 -25.81 -4.84 2.81
CA LYS A 5 -25.56 -3.75 3.75
C LYS A 5 -24.16 -3.17 3.53
N TYR A 6 -24.04 -1.86 3.51
CA TYR A 6 -22.80 -1.15 3.28
C TYR A 6 -22.22 -0.60 4.57
N ILE A 7 -20.99 -0.91 4.87
CA ILE A 7 -20.31 -0.49 6.11
C ILE A 7 -19.14 0.40 5.76
N PHE A 8 -19.15 1.64 6.23
CA PHE A 8 -18.12 2.64 5.96
C PHE A 8 -17.23 2.83 7.19
N ILE A 9 -15.95 2.47 7.07
CA ILE A 9 -14.94 2.72 8.10
C ILE A 9 -14.20 3.99 7.71
N ILE A 10 -14.47 5.06 8.43
CA ILE A 10 -14.05 6.41 8.11
C ILE A 10 -12.92 6.84 9.04
N ASN A 11 -11.79 7.24 8.47
CA ASN A 11 -10.69 7.83 9.22
C ASN A 11 -10.81 9.36 9.21
N PRO A 12 -11.24 10.00 10.31
CA PRO A 12 -11.43 11.45 10.35
C PRO A 12 -10.14 12.26 10.28
N ALA A 13 -8.97 11.63 10.44
CA ALA A 13 -7.67 12.27 10.28
C ALA A 13 -7.15 12.26 8.83
N ALA A 14 -7.81 11.52 7.91
CA ALA A 14 -7.39 11.45 6.50
C ALA A 14 -7.98 12.59 5.67
N GLY A 15 -7.16 13.27 4.89
CA GLY A 15 -7.60 14.36 4.00
C GLY A 15 -8.05 15.63 4.70
N THR A 16 -9.09 16.26 4.19
CA THR A 16 -9.66 17.49 4.75
C THR A 16 -11.02 17.21 5.43
N ARG A 17 -11.33 17.97 6.47
CA ARG A 17 -12.64 17.90 7.14
C ARG A 17 -13.81 18.10 6.17
N THR A 18 -13.64 18.98 5.19
CA THR A 18 -14.66 19.26 4.16
C THR A 18 -14.93 18.03 3.29
N LEU A 19 -13.87 17.31 2.85
CA LEU A 19 -14.03 16.09 2.04
C LEU A 19 -14.77 15.01 2.80
N GLN A 20 -14.47 14.83 4.07
CA GLN A 20 -15.11 13.83 4.91
C GLN A 20 -16.56 14.16 5.21
N ALA A 21 -16.87 15.42 5.55
CA ALA A 21 -18.24 15.87 5.76
C ALA A 21 -19.08 15.70 4.48
N LYS A 22 -18.47 15.99 3.31
CA LYS A 22 -19.09 15.75 2.02
C LYS A 22 -19.38 14.26 1.80
N LEU A 23 -18.40 13.38 2.01
CA LEU A 23 -18.59 11.94 1.85
C LEU A 23 -19.73 11.41 2.73
N VAL A 24 -19.78 11.80 4.00
CA VAL A 24 -20.88 11.41 4.91
C VAL A 24 -22.23 11.92 4.41
N SER A 25 -22.29 13.14 3.90
CA SER A 25 -23.50 13.71 3.31
C SER A 25 -23.93 12.94 2.06
N ASP A 26 -22.98 12.62 1.18
CA ASP A 26 -23.23 11.88 -0.06
C ASP A 26 -23.72 10.45 0.24
N ILE A 27 -23.16 9.77 1.26
CA ILE A 27 -23.62 8.44 1.70
C ILE A 27 -25.09 8.52 2.17
N ARG A 28 -25.42 9.50 3.00
CA ARG A 28 -26.79 9.69 3.51
C ARG A 28 -27.79 10.02 2.42
N ALA A 29 -27.35 10.73 1.38
CA ALA A 29 -28.20 11.07 0.24
C ALA A 29 -28.41 9.89 -0.74
N ALA A 30 -27.38 9.05 -0.89
CA ALA A 30 -27.38 7.94 -1.84
C ALA A 30 -28.05 6.66 -1.32
N LEU A 31 -28.03 6.45 0.00
CA LEU A 31 -28.45 5.17 0.59
C LEU A 31 -29.62 5.32 1.56
N PRO A 32 -30.60 4.38 1.52
CA PRO A 32 -31.71 4.36 2.46
C PRO A 32 -31.25 4.16 3.91
N ALA A 33 -31.96 4.75 4.85
CA ALA A 33 -31.72 4.50 6.27
C ALA A 33 -31.83 3.00 6.58
N GLY A 34 -30.85 2.46 7.35
CA GLY A 34 -30.78 1.05 7.70
C GLY A 34 -30.01 0.17 6.72
N SER A 35 -29.73 0.63 5.49
CA SER A 35 -28.91 -0.10 4.52
C SER A 35 -27.41 0.15 4.68
N TYR A 36 -26.99 1.03 5.56
CA TYR A 36 -25.59 1.34 5.80
C TYR A 36 -25.27 1.63 7.27
N GLU A 37 -23.99 1.52 7.60
CA GLU A 37 -23.42 1.91 8.90
C GLU A 37 -22.17 2.81 8.69
N LEU A 38 -21.97 3.74 9.61
CA LEU A 38 -20.80 4.63 9.64
C LEU A 38 -20.01 4.38 10.92
N HIS A 39 -18.76 3.94 10.77
CA HIS A 39 -17.83 3.71 11.88
C HIS A 39 -16.64 4.64 11.73
N PHE A 40 -16.31 5.39 12.78
CA PHE A 40 -15.21 6.35 12.77
C PHE A 40 -14.02 5.80 13.56
N THR A 41 -12.84 5.77 12.95
CA THR A 41 -11.61 5.40 13.64
C THR A 41 -11.18 6.50 14.61
N ARG A 42 -10.56 6.11 15.73
CA ARG A 42 -10.08 7.03 16.78
C ARG A 42 -8.56 7.05 16.89
N SER A 43 -7.89 5.99 16.47
CA SER A 43 -6.44 5.82 16.54
C SER A 43 -5.96 4.83 15.47
N ALA A 44 -4.66 4.72 15.30
CA ALA A 44 -4.05 3.67 14.49
C ALA A 44 -4.43 2.27 15.02
N GLY A 45 -4.71 1.34 14.11
CA GLY A 45 -5.18 -0.03 14.40
C GLY A 45 -6.70 -0.14 14.61
N ASP A 46 -7.40 0.97 14.78
CA ASP A 46 -8.84 0.96 15.04
C ASP A 46 -9.65 0.49 13.82
N GLY A 47 -9.16 0.78 12.62
CA GLY A 47 -9.75 0.29 11.36
C GLY A 47 -9.76 -1.24 11.29
N THR A 48 -8.69 -1.89 11.71
CA THR A 48 -8.60 -3.37 11.78
C THR A 48 -9.60 -3.94 12.78
N ARG A 49 -9.68 -3.35 13.97
CA ARG A 49 -10.62 -3.76 15.02
C ARG A 49 -12.07 -3.62 14.55
N LEU A 50 -12.44 -2.44 14.04
CA LEU A 50 -13.80 -2.15 13.56
C LEU A 50 -14.19 -3.07 12.40
N ALA A 51 -13.29 -3.27 11.41
CA ALA A 51 -13.55 -4.16 10.29
C ALA A 51 -13.81 -5.60 10.77
N LYS A 52 -13.00 -6.10 11.71
CA LYS A 52 -13.18 -7.42 12.30
C LYS A 52 -14.50 -7.53 13.04
N GLU A 53 -14.84 -6.56 13.87
CA GLU A 53 -16.11 -6.52 14.62
C GLU A 53 -17.32 -6.51 13.67
N CYS A 54 -17.29 -5.69 12.60
CA CYS A 54 -18.37 -5.66 11.63
C CYS A 54 -18.55 -7.00 10.91
N VAL A 55 -17.47 -7.66 10.48
CA VAL A 55 -17.53 -8.99 9.87
C VAL A 55 -18.13 -10.02 10.84
N GLU A 56 -17.75 -9.97 12.12
CA GLU A 56 -18.27 -10.90 13.12
C GLU A 56 -19.76 -10.62 13.45
N THR A 57 -20.17 -9.36 13.53
CA THR A 57 -21.54 -8.95 13.81
C THR A 57 -22.50 -9.32 12.69
N HIS A 58 -22.06 -9.18 11.43
CA HIS A 58 -22.89 -9.38 10.24
C HIS A 58 -22.64 -10.72 9.52
N LYS A 59 -22.24 -11.78 10.24
CA LYS A 59 -21.93 -13.11 9.65
C LYS A 59 -23.03 -13.71 8.78
N GLN A 60 -24.29 -13.37 9.04
CA GLN A 60 -25.47 -13.90 8.36
C GLN A 60 -25.97 -12.98 7.23
N GLU A 61 -25.34 -11.83 7.06
CA GLU A 61 -25.76 -10.79 6.13
C GLU A 61 -24.79 -10.70 4.94
N SER A 62 -25.30 -10.25 3.80
CA SER A 62 -24.43 -9.83 2.70
C SER A 62 -23.95 -8.41 2.97
N ILE A 63 -22.65 -8.23 3.19
CA ILE A 63 -22.05 -6.93 3.51
C ILE A 63 -20.91 -6.58 2.56
N VAL A 64 -20.69 -5.29 2.36
CA VAL A 64 -19.51 -4.72 1.72
C VAL A 64 -18.93 -3.69 2.68
N LEU A 65 -17.64 -3.77 2.97
CA LEU A 65 -16.92 -2.76 3.74
C LEU A 65 -16.25 -1.74 2.81
N PHE A 66 -16.31 -0.46 3.19
CA PHE A 66 -15.61 0.61 2.50
C PHE A 66 -14.56 1.24 3.43
N ALA A 67 -13.31 1.23 3.02
CA ALA A 67 -12.23 1.96 3.66
C ALA A 67 -12.25 3.42 3.19
N CYS A 68 -12.63 4.33 4.07
CA CYS A 68 -12.73 5.77 3.77
C CYS A 68 -11.54 6.49 4.39
N GLY A 69 -10.43 6.57 3.65
CA GLY A 69 -9.17 7.12 4.16
C GLY A 69 -8.04 7.06 3.14
N GLY A 70 -6.81 7.00 3.61
CA GLY A 70 -5.62 6.77 2.79
C GLY A 70 -5.19 5.29 2.79
N ASP A 71 -3.99 5.03 2.25
CA ASP A 71 -3.41 3.68 2.15
C ASP A 71 -3.38 2.95 3.50
N GLY A 72 -3.02 3.64 4.60
CA GLY A 72 -3.04 3.06 5.95
C GLY A 72 -4.44 2.63 6.42
N THR A 73 -5.50 3.39 6.09
CA THR A 73 -6.87 3.00 6.43
C THR A 73 -7.29 1.77 5.62
N PHE A 74 -6.94 1.73 4.34
CA PHE A 74 -7.20 0.58 3.49
C PHE A 74 -6.45 -0.66 4.01
N PHE A 75 -5.17 -0.52 4.35
CA PHE A 75 -4.37 -1.57 4.98
C PHE A 75 -5.04 -2.12 6.26
N GLU A 76 -5.49 -1.26 7.17
CA GLU A 76 -6.16 -1.68 8.38
C GLU A 76 -7.45 -2.46 8.08
N VAL A 77 -8.28 -1.98 7.15
CA VAL A 77 -9.55 -2.62 6.81
C VAL A 77 -9.32 -4.00 6.18
N ILE A 78 -8.40 -4.14 5.21
CA ILE A 78 -8.14 -5.45 4.58
C ILE A 78 -7.62 -6.48 5.59
N ASN A 79 -6.82 -6.05 6.56
CA ASN A 79 -6.34 -6.92 7.64
C ASN A 79 -7.43 -7.30 8.64
N GLY A 80 -8.41 -6.43 8.86
CA GLY A 80 -9.58 -6.74 9.70
C GLY A 80 -10.57 -7.68 9.01
N VAL A 81 -10.78 -7.51 7.71
CA VAL A 81 -11.66 -8.34 6.89
C VAL A 81 -11.07 -9.71 6.61
N ALA A 82 -9.75 -9.79 6.39
CA ALA A 82 -9.03 -11.02 6.07
C ALA A 82 -9.67 -11.84 4.93
N GLY A 83 -10.13 -11.18 3.88
CA GLY A 83 -10.73 -11.81 2.69
C GLY A 83 -12.17 -12.30 2.83
N LYS A 84 -12.79 -12.17 4.01
CA LYS A 84 -14.12 -12.76 4.28
C LYS A 84 -15.28 -12.06 3.58
N VAL A 85 -15.15 -10.76 3.28
CA VAL A 85 -16.18 -9.95 2.62
C VAL A 85 -15.53 -8.99 1.63
N PRO A 86 -16.27 -8.49 0.61
CA PRO A 86 -15.74 -7.50 -0.32
C PRO A 86 -15.38 -6.18 0.37
N VAL A 87 -14.30 -5.55 -0.12
CA VAL A 87 -13.84 -4.23 0.36
C VAL A 87 -13.77 -3.25 -0.80
N GLY A 88 -14.33 -2.06 -0.63
CA GLY A 88 -14.13 -0.92 -1.52
C GLY A 88 -13.27 0.17 -0.85
N VAL A 89 -12.88 1.17 -1.62
CA VAL A 89 -12.04 2.26 -1.11
C VAL A 89 -12.55 3.64 -1.54
N PHE A 90 -12.69 4.54 -0.58
CA PHE A 90 -12.88 5.98 -0.80
C PHE A 90 -11.56 6.69 -0.49
N PRO A 91 -10.80 7.12 -1.51
CA PRO A 91 -9.44 7.61 -1.35
C PRO A 91 -9.40 9.04 -0.81
N CYS A 92 -9.52 9.20 0.49
CA CYS A 92 -9.49 10.48 1.17
C CYS A 92 -8.09 10.90 1.66
N GLY A 93 -7.07 10.05 1.50
CA GLY A 93 -5.70 10.29 1.93
C GLY A 93 -4.90 11.19 0.99
N SER A 94 -3.64 11.46 1.35
CA SER A 94 -2.73 12.28 0.53
C SER A 94 -1.88 11.48 -0.46
N GLY A 95 -1.60 10.20 -0.18
CA GLY A 95 -0.80 9.31 -1.05
C GLY A 95 -1.68 8.56 -2.03
N ASN A 96 -2.58 7.76 -1.48
CA ASN A 96 -3.52 6.93 -2.20
C ASN A 96 -2.83 6.10 -3.30
N ASP A 97 -1.74 5.42 -2.91
CA ASP A 97 -0.88 4.73 -3.87
C ASP A 97 -1.55 3.49 -4.47
N PHE A 98 -2.33 2.76 -3.66
CA PHE A 98 -3.05 1.57 -4.13
C PHE A 98 -4.00 1.88 -5.29
N ILE A 99 -4.76 2.97 -5.21
CA ILE A 99 -5.76 3.29 -6.25
C ILE A 99 -5.15 3.62 -7.63
N LYS A 100 -3.86 3.88 -7.69
CA LYS A 100 -3.14 4.07 -8.95
C LYS A 100 -3.03 2.80 -9.79
N ASN A 101 -3.43 1.65 -9.21
CA ASN A 101 -3.62 0.40 -9.94
C ASN A 101 -5.03 0.26 -10.55
N ILE A 102 -5.89 1.29 -10.38
CA ILE A 102 -7.27 1.30 -10.89
C ILE A 102 -7.35 2.33 -12.03
N VAL A 103 -7.90 1.91 -13.16
CA VAL A 103 -8.21 2.81 -14.28
C VAL A 103 -9.49 3.56 -13.94
N SER A 104 -9.54 4.87 -14.23
CA SER A 104 -10.64 5.78 -13.87
C SER A 104 -10.87 5.92 -12.36
N PRO A 105 -9.83 6.25 -11.59
CA PRO A 105 -9.92 6.32 -10.13
C PRO A 105 -10.77 7.49 -9.62
N GLU A 106 -11.11 8.47 -10.45
CA GLU A 106 -11.96 9.61 -10.10
C GLU A 106 -13.38 9.20 -9.68
N SER A 107 -13.90 8.10 -10.22
CA SER A 107 -15.21 7.54 -9.85
C SER A 107 -15.23 6.91 -8.44
N LEU A 108 -14.06 6.69 -7.83
CA LEU A 108 -13.97 6.12 -6.49
C LEU A 108 -14.55 7.02 -5.39
N LEU A 109 -14.72 8.31 -5.64
CA LEU A 109 -15.38 9.25 -4.71
C LEU A 109 -16.88 9.35 -4.88
N ASP A 110 -17.43 8.74 -5.93
CA ASP A 110 -18.88 8.70 -6.18
C ASP A 110 -19.51 7.50 -5.44
N VAL A 111 -20.35 7.79 -4.44
CA VAL A 111 -21.01 6.75 -3.63
C VAL A 111 -21.91 5.87 -4.48
N ASN A 112 -22.71 6.47 -5.40
CA ASN A 112 -23.60 5.70 -6.27
C ASN A 112 -22.82 4.79 -7.21
N ALA A 113 -21.71 5.27 -7.78
CA ALA A 113 -20.85 4.47 -8.64
C ALA A 113 -20.23 3.28 -7.89
N GLN A 114 -19.81 3.49 -6.63
CA GLN A 114 -19.23 2.45 -5.77
C GLN A 114 -20.25 1.37 -5.39
N VAL A 115 -21.40 1.75 -4.84
CA VAL A 115 -22.39 0.77 -4.34
C VAL A 115 -23.09 0.01 -5.48
N ASN A 116 -23.17 0.59 -6.68
CA ASN A 116 -23.66 -0.06 -7.90
C ASN A 116 -22.52 -0.64 -8.76
N GLY A 117 -21.33 -0.75 -8.21
CA GLY A 117 -20.15 -1.31 -8.85
C GLY A 117 -20.19 -2.83 -8.97
N HIS A 118 -19.03 -3.41 -9.10
CA HIS A 118 -18.84 -4.86 -9.16
C HIS A 118 -17.57 -5.25 -8.39
N THR A 119 -17.50 -6.51 -7.99
CA THR A 119 -16.31 -7.03 -7.33
C THR A 119 -15.36 -7.66 -8.34
N VAL A 120 -14.07 -7.46 -8.10
CA VAL A 120 -12.99 -8.11 -8.85
C VAL A 120 -12.04 -8.81 -7.88
N PRO A 121 -11.48 -9.97 -8.23
CA PRO A 121 -10.49 -10.62 -7.39
C PRO A 121 -9.23 -9.76 -7.32
N LEU A 122 -8.65 -9.67 -6.12
CA LEU A 122 -7.43 -8.94 -5.84
C LEU A 122 -6.45 -9.88 -5.14
N ASP A 123 -5.24 -9.95 -5.66
CA ASP A 123 -4.13 -10.63 -4.99
C ASP A 123 -3.63 -9.75 -3.84
N LEU A 124 -3.16 -10.38 -2.78
CA LEU A 124 -2.52 -9.70 -1.65
C LEU A 124 -1.19 -10.38 -1.33
N ILE A 125 -0.21 -9.60 -0.91
CA ILE A 125 1.01 -10.15 -0.33
C ILE A 125 0.74 -10.41 1.15
N ARG A 126 1.01 -11.62 1.65
CA ARG A 126 1.09 -11.90 3.07
C ARG A 126 2.53 -11.68 3.52
N CYS A 127 2.77 -10.59 4.26
CA CYS A 127 4.07 -10.17 4.74
C CYS A 127 4.09 -10.20 6.27
N ASN A 128 4.92 -11.06 6.87
CA ASN A 128 4.99 -11.26 8.32
C ASN A 128 3.61 -11.46 8.98
N GLY A 129 2.72 -12.20 8.31
CA GLY A 129 1.37 -12.48 8.78
C GLY A 129 0.33 -11.39 8.52
N GLN A 130 0.70 -10.25 7.95
CA GLN A 130 -0.19 -9.16 7.58
C GLN A 130 -0.43 -9.12 6.07
N TYR A 131 -1.63 -8.76 5.65
CA TYR A 131 -1.94 -8.53 4.24
C TYR A 131 -1.49 -7.15 3.80
N VAL A 132 -0.76 -7.11 2.69
CA VAL A 132 -0.26 -5.90 2.01
C VAL A 132 -0.88 -5.87 0.61
N SER A 133 -1.56 -4.78 0.29
CA SER A 133 -2.27 -4.64 -0.99
C SER A 133 -1.37 -4.14 -2.10
N ASN A 134 -0.36 -3.38 -1.76
CA ASN A 134 0.44 -2.64 -2.73
C ASN A 134 1.93 -2.98 -2.64
N VAL A 135 2.65 -2.55 -1.61
CA VAL A 135 4.12 -2.71 -1.56
C VAL A 135 4.63 -2.91 -0.13
N CYS A 136 5.56 -3.88 0.01
CA CYS A 136 6.48 -3.94 1.14
C CYS A 136 7.88 -3.53 0.67
N ASN A 137 8.57 -2.65 1.40
CA ASN A 137 9.87 -2.13 1.01
C ASN A 137 10.86 -2.06 2.17
N ILE A 138 12.14 -2.21 1.83
CA ILE A 138 13.25 -2.26 2.78
C ILE A 138 14.39 -1.43 2.22
N GLY A 139 15.03 -0.65 3.08
CA GLY A 139 16.25 0.07 2.75
C GLY A 139 16.05 1.58 2.66
N PHE A 140 16.67 2.21 1.69
CA PHE A 140 16.76 3.67 1.58
C PHE A 140 15.39 4.37 1.54
N ASP A 141 14.45 3.80 0.82
CA ASP A 141 13.09 4.33 0.69
C ASP A 141 12.25 4.14 1.97
N ALA A 142 12.40 3.00 2.65
CA ALA A 142 11.77 2.79 3.96
C ALA A 142 12.35 3.75 5.02
N ASP A 143 13.66 3.96 5.03
CA ASP A 143 14.31 4.92 5.92
C ASP A 143 13.85 6.37 5.62
N ILE A 144 13.60 6.74 4.36
CA ILE A 144 13.00 8.04 4.02
C ILE A 144 11.63 8.18 4.67
N ALA A 145 10.76 7.19 4.56
CA ALA A 145 9.43 7.23 5.15
C ALA A 145 9.49 7.32 6.69
N TYR A 146 10.38 6.55 7.31
CA TYR A 146 10.60 6.58 8.75
C TYR A 146 11.06 7.97 9.24
N ASN A 147 12.10 8.53 8.61
CA ASN A 147 12.63 9.83 9.00
C ASN A 147 11.67 10.97 8.67
N MET A 148 10.87 10.85 7.60
CA MET A 148 9.82 11.82 7.31
C MET A 148 8.83 11.95 8.49
N ASN A 149 8.41 10.83 9.09
CA ASN A 149 7.54 10.84 10.26
C ASN A 149 8.21 11.47 11.49
N ARG A 150 9.52 11.27 11.63
CA ARG A 150 10.33 11.93 12.68
C ARG A 150 10.43 13.44 12.43
N PHE A 151 10.71 13.87 11.21
CA PHE A 151 10.87 15.29 10.87
C PHE A 151 9.56 16.08 10.93
N ARG A 152 8.41 15.45 10.64
CA ARG A 152 7.09 16.08 10.82
C ARG A 152 6.81 16.56 12.25
N ARG A 153 7.50 16.03 13.26
CA ARG A 153 7.40 16.45 14.65
C ARG A 153 8.20 17.71 14.96
N ILE A 154 9.06 18.14 14.04
CA ILE A 154 9.88 19.35 14.20
C ILE A 154 9.07 20.55 13.73
N PRO A 155 8.94 21.61 14.55
CA PRO A 155 8.29 22.87 14.13
C PRO A 155 8.87 23.36 12.80
N PHE A 156 8.01 23.88 11.92
CA PHE A 156 8.33 24.41 10.58
C PHE A 156 8.76 23.35 9.52
N LEU A 157 8.94 22.07 9.88
CA LEU A 157 9.21 20.97 8.96
C LEU A 157 7.96 20.10 8.79
N SER A 158 7.00 20.55 7.97
CA SER A 158 5.78 19.80 7.68
C SER A 158 5.63 19.48 6.18
N GLY A 159 4.83 18.48 5.86
CA GLY A 159 4.48 18.14 4.47
C GLY A 159 5.71 17.88 3.59
N LYS A 160 5.80 18.58 2.45
CA LYS A 160 6.89 18.43 1.47
C LYS A 160 8.27 18.75 2.04
N LYS A 161 8.37 19.67 3.01
CA LYS A 161 9.66 20.04 3.63
C LYS A 161 10.23 18.89 4.45
N ALA A 162 9.41 18.19 5.23
CA ALA A 162 9.83 17.03 6.00
C ALA A 162 10.28 15.88 5.07
N TYR A 163 9.59 15.69 3.96
CA TYR A 163 9.96 14.69 2.94
C TYR A 163 11.33 14.99 2.33
N ILE A 164 11.56 16.23 1.87
CA ILE A 164 12.86 16.65 1.29
C ILE A 164 13.98 16.53 2.33
N ALA A 165 13.74 16.97 3.56
CA ALA A 165 14.72 16.84 4.64
C ALA A 165 15.07 15.37 4.92
N SER A 166 14.08 14.47 4.86
CA SER A 166 14.30 13.04 5.03
C SER A 166 15.15 12.46 3.89
N ILE A 167 14.85 12.82 2.63
CA ILE A 167 15.67 12.37 1.50
C ILE A 167 17.12 12.82 1.67
N LEU A 168 17.34 14.09 1.99
CA LEU A 168 18.70 14.63 2.17
C LEU A 168 19.42 13.95 3.33
N TYR A 169 18.71 13.75 4.46
CA TYR A 169 19.26 13.03 5.60
C TYR A 169 19.71 11.63 5.21
N CYS A 170 18.83 10.82 4.63
CA CYS A 170 19.16 9.46 4.21
C CYS A 170 20.27 9.41 3.16
N PHE A 171 20.25 10.33 2.20
CA PHE A 171 21.26 10.44 1.14
C PHE A 171 22.68 10.67 1.69
N PHE A 172 22.82 11.41 2.78
CA PHE A 172 24.14 11.66 3.38
C PHE A 172 24.54 10.63 4.44
N HIS A 173 23.57 9.92 5.06
CA HIS A 173 23.87 9.00 6.17
C HIS A 173 23.98 7.53 5.72
N ARG A 174 22.93 6.92 5.19
CA ARG A 174 22.92 5.49 4.90
C ARG A 174 22.42 5.19 3.49
N MET A 175 23.27 4.58 2.69
CA MET A 175 23.01 4.24 1.29
C MET A 175 23.17 2.75 0.99
N HIS A 176 23.29 1.91 2.01
CA HIS A 176 23.44 0.48 1.80
C HIS A 176 22.98 -0.32 3.02
N TYR A 177 22.40 -1.46 2.73
CA TYR A 177 21.81 -2.36 3.69
C TYR A 177 22.32 -3.77 3.38
N PRO A 178 23.00 -4.46 4.31
CA PRO A 178 23.36 -5.85 4.14
C PRO A 178 22.09 -6.68 4.24
N LEU A 179 21.78 -7.41 3.18
CA LEU A 179 20.60 -8.27 3.08
C LEU A 179 21.00 -9.65 2.59
N THR A 180 20.40 -10.67 3.15
CA THR A 180 20.37 -12.02 2.59
C THR A 180 18.97 -12.24 2.05
N ILE A 181 18.86 -12.43 0.74
CA ILE A 181 17.59 -12.47 0.00
C ILE A 181 17.41 -13.85 -0.59
N GLN A 182 16.33 -14.53 -0.25
CA GLN A 182 15.90 -15.78 -0.88
C GLN A 182 14.62 -15.54 -1.65
N ILE A 183 14.60 -15.95 -2.93
CA ILE A 183 13.48 -15.83 -3.86
C ILE A 183 13.04 -17.24 -4.20
N ASP A 184 11.79 -17.56 -3.93
CA ASP A 184 11.24 -18.91 -4.09
C ASP A 184 12.18 -19.96 -3.46
N GLU A 185 12.47 -21.04 -4.18
CA GLU A 185 13.38 -22.10 -3.73
C GLU A 185 14.85 -21.88 -4.17
N GLU A 186 15.18 -20.68 -4.68
CA GLU A 186 16.54 -20.37 -5.11
C GLU A 186 17.52 -20.28 -3.93
N LYS A 187 18.82 -20.40 -4.24
CA LYS A 187 19.87 -20.16 -3.25
C LYS A 187 19.86 -18.69 -2.76
N PRO A 188 20.02 -18.47 -1.47
CA PRO A 188 20.07 -17.12 -0.95
C PRO A 188 21.16 -16.26 -1.61
N LEU A 189 20.82 -15.00 -1.89
CA LEU A 189 21.70 -13.99 -2.43
C LEU A 189 22.16 -13.06 -1.30
N GLU A 190 23.41 -13.12 -0.94
CA GLU A 190 23.98 -12.21 0.04
C GLU A 190 24.57 -10.97 -0.65
N GLY A 191 24.36 -9.81 -0.05
CA GLY A 191 24.88 -8.60 -0.65
C GLY A 191 24.57 -7.31 0.10
N SER A 192 25.04 -6.22 -0.47
CA SER A 192 24.76 -4.87 0.01
C SER A 192 23.84 -4.18 -1.02
N TYR A 193 22.67 -3.78 -0.57
CA TYR A 193 21.60 -3.23 -1.40
C TYR A 193 21.29 -1.79 -1.01
N LEU A 194 20.79 -1.01 -1.94
CA LEU A 194 20.22 0.30 -1.69
C LEU A 194 18.79 0.14 -1.16
N PHE A 195 18.01 -0.69 -1.83
CA PHE A 195 16.64 -1.05 -1.43
C PHE A 195 16.23 -2.41 -1.99
N ALA A 196 15.19 -2.98 -1.41
CA ALA A 196 14.45 -4.11 -1.94
C ALA A 196 12.95 -3.82 -1.82
N VAL A 197 12.20 -4.03 -2.91
CA VAL A 197 10.77 -3.77 -3.03
C VAL A 197 10.06 -5.07 -3.40
N ILE A 198 9.14 -5.50 -2.56
CA ILE A 198 8.24 -6.65 -2.74
C ILE A 198 6.89 -6.05 -3.11
N ALA A 199 6.50 -6.15 -4.37
CA ALA A 199 5.38 -5.39 -4.91
C ALA A 199 4.26 -6.27 -5.46
N ASN A 200 3.04 -5.88 -5.15
CA ASN A 200 1.81 -6.30 -5.81
C ASN A 200 1.33 -5.19 -6.76
N GLY A 201 1.47 -3.92 -6.33
CA GLY A 201 1.15 -2.76 -7.16
C GLY A 201 2.37 -2.00 -7.66
N GLN A 202 2.15 -1.09 -8.61
CA GLN A 202 3.23 -0.44 -9.35
C GLN A 202 3.88 0.73 -8.62
N THR A 203 3.12 1.45 -7.78
CA THR A 203 3.49 2.78 -7.28
C THR A 203 3.44 2.84 -5.76
N TYR A 204 4.41 3.48 -5.14
CA TYR A 204 4.44 3.75 -3.70
C TYR A 204 5.12 5.09 -3.40
N GLY A 205 5.04 5.55 -2.15
CA GLY A 205 5.66 6.80 -1.71
C GLY A 205 5.13 8.04 -2.44
N GLY A 206 3.87 7.99 -2.91
CA GLY A 206 3.15 9.06 -3.58
C GLY A 206 3.41 9.20 -5.08
N SER A 207 4.57 8.77 -5.59
CA SER A 207 4.88 8.95 -7.03
C SER A 207 5.96 8.02 -7.58
N PHE A 208 6.60 7.18 -6.77
CA PHE A 208 7.63 6.26 -7.26
C PHE A 208 7.00 5.00 -7.85
N ARG A 209 7.32 4.71 -9.11
CA ARG A 209 6.93 3.47 -9.79
C ARG A 209 8.05 2.43 -9.63
N GLY A 210 8.17 1.90 -8.40
CA GLY A 210 9.24 0.97 -8.05
C GLY A 210 9.10 -0.41 -8.69
N ALA A 211 7.87 -0.81 -9.02
CA ALA A 211 7.58 -2.05 -9.73
C ALA A 211 6.68 -1.81 -10.95
N PRO A 212 7.22 -1.21 -12.04
CA PRO A 212 6.41 -0.73 -13.16
C PRO A 212 5.68 -1.82 -13.96
N LYS A 213 6.02 -3.10 -13.75
CA LYS A 213 5.38 -4.25 -14.41
C LYS A 213 4.44 -5.02 -13.49
N ALA A 214 4.25 -4.55 -12.25
CA ALA A 214 3.40 -5.21 -11.29
C ALA A 214 1.93 -5.21 -11.72
N SER A 215 1.25 -6.30 -11.42
CA SER A 215 -0.18 -6.48 -11.63
C SER A 215 -0.79 -7.10 -10.38
N VAL A 216 -1.83 -6.50 -9.88
CA VAL A 216 -2.51 -6.90 -8.65
C VAL A 216 -3.42 -8.14 -8.80
N THR A 217 -3.34 -8.83 -9.95
CA THR A 217 -4.23 -9.95 -10.32
C THR A 217 -3.52 -11.09 -11.04
N ASP A 218 -2.19 -11.10 -11.14
CA ASP A 218 -1.47 -12.12 -11.90
C ASP A 218 -0.90 -13.27 -11.05
N GLY A 219 -1.17 -13.24 -9.74
CA GLY A 219 -0.74 -14.27 -8.81
C GLY A 219 0.76 -14.28 -8.53
N LEU A 220 1.45 -13.16 -8.77
CA LEU A 220 2.90 -13.05 -8.62
C LEU A 220 3.31 -11.79 -7.84
N ILE A 221 4.42 -11.89 -7.14
CA ILE A 221 5.15 -10.76 -6.58
C ILE A 221 6.08 -10.21 -7.66
N ASP A 222 6.06 -8.92 -7.88
CA ASP A 222 7.10 -8.21 -8.62
C ASP A 222 8.19 -7.77 -7.65
N PHE A 223 9.30 -8.48 -7.64
CA PHE A 223 10.41 -8.23 -6.74
C PHE A 223 11.50 -7.41 -7.42
N CYS A 224 11.76 -6.20 -6.91
CA CYS A 224 12.79 -5.30 -7.40
C CYS A 224 13.85 -5.07 -6.33
N MET A 225 15.08 -5.49 -6.58
CA MET A 225 16.20 -5.22 -5.70
C MET A 225 17.25 -4.37 -6.39
N CYS A 226 17.71 -3.32 -5.72
CA CYS A 226 18.75 -2.44 -6.21
C CYS A 226 20.01 -2.63 -5.36
N ARG A 227 21.09 -3.08 -6.00
CA ARG A 227 22.41 -3.18 -5.37
C ARG A 227 22.90 -1.81 -4.93
N LYS A 228 23.86 -1.79 -4.01
CA LYS A 228 24.53 -0.55 -3.58
C LYS A 228 24.97 0.29 -4.79
N LEU A 229 24.55 1.56 -4.81
CA LEU A 229 24.93 2.57 -5.79
C LEU A 229 25.82 3.63 -5.16
N SER A 230 26.66 4.30 -6.00
CA SER A 230 27.22 5.59 -5.60
C SER A 230 26.14 6.68 -5.59
N ARG A 231 26.36 7.73 -4.79
CA ARG A 231 25.44 8.87 -4.72
C ARG A 231 25.20 9.52 -6.10
N LEU A 232 26.27 9.67 -6.88
CA LEU A 232 26.17 10.23 -8.24
C LEU A 232 25.36 9.34 -9.18
N THR A 233 25.55 8.01 -9.07
CA THR A 233 24.74 7.05 -9.84
C THR A 233 23.27 7.13 -9.46
N LEU A 234 22.95 7.23 -8.16
CA LEU A 234 21.56 7.41 -7.71
C LEU A 234 20.94 8.68 -8.29
N LEU A 235 21.61 9.83 -8.21
CA LEU A 235 21.13 11.08 -8.76
C LEU A 235 20.85 10.99 -10.28
N ARG A 236 21.69 10.24 -11.00
CA ARG A 236 21.49 10.02 -12.45
C ARG A 236 20.22 9.23 -12.76
N TYR A 237 19.86 8.27 -11.91
CA TYR A 237 18.73 7.35 -12.18
C TYR A 237 17.46 7.66 -11.39
N VAL A 238 17.48 8.54 -10.39
CA VAL A 238 16.33 8.81 -9.51
C VAL A 238 15.06 9.19 -10.26
N SER A 239 15.20 10.03 -11.31
CA SER A 239 14.05 10.40 -12.16
C SER A 239 13.49 9.21 -12.95
N ALA A 240 14.35 8.29 -13.40
CA ALA A 240 13.92 7.09 -14.09
C ALA A 240 13.23 6.11 -13.13
N PHE A 241 13.70 5.96 -11.89
CA PHE A 241 13.01 5.20 -10.83
C PHE A 241 11.64 5.81 -10.51
N GLN A 242 11.57 7.14 -10.37
CA GLN A 242 10.30 7.82 -10.12
C GLN A 242 9.28 7.56 -11.23
N LYS A 243 9.71 7.62 -12.49
CA LYS A 243 8.83 7.41 -13.66
C LYS A 243 8.58 5.94 -14.00
N GLY A 244 9.27 4.99 -13.37
CA GLY A 244 9.21 3.56 -13.70
C GLY A 244 9.91 3.18 -15.01
N THR A 245 10.69 4.10 -15.62
CA THR A 245 11.40 3.86 -16.89
C THR A 245 12.83 3.35 -16.69
N TYR A 246 13.21 3.05 -15.46
CA TYR A 246 14.57 2.62 -15.13
C TYR A 246 14.93 1.27 -15.77
N LEU A 247 13.96 0.38 -15.96
CA LEU A 247 14.19 -0.93 -16.59
C LEU A 247 14.60 -0.81 -18.07
N GLU A 248 14.28 0.30 -18.71
CA GLU A 248 14.63 0.59 -20.11
C GLU A 248 16.03 1.21 -20.25
N LYS A 249 16.66 1.62 -19.14
CA LYS A 249 17.94 2.29 -19.18
C LYS A 249 19.07 1.29 -19.44
N LYS A 250 19.87 1.58 -20.47
CA LYS A 250 21.04 0.76 -20.82
C LYS A 250 21.98 0.59 -19.61
N GLY A 251 22.32 -0.64 -19.30
CA GLY A 251 23.24 -0.99 -18.21
C GLY A 251 22.65 -0.96 -16.81
N ILE A 252 21.33 -0.75 -16.65
CA ILE A 252 20.65 -0.76 -15.34
C ILE A 252 20.73 -2.12 -14.65
N ASN A 253 20.77 -3.20 -15.43
CA ASN A 253 20.88 -4.58 -14.95
C ASN A 253 22.15 -4.88 -14.14
N ARG A 254 23.15 -3.98 -14.15
CA ARG A 254 24.30 -4.05 -13.22
C ARG A 254 23.93 -3.75 -11.78
N TRP A 255 22.85 -2.99 -11.59
CA TRP A 255 22.43 -2.45 -10.31
C TRP A 255 21.08 -2.97 -9.86
N VAL A 256 20.18 -3.19 -10.80
CA VAL A 256 18.80 -3.60 -10.52
C VAL A 256 18.58 -5.00 -11.05
N ASP A 257 18.06 -5.87 -10.19
CA ASP A 257 17.50 -7.16 -10.54
C ASP A 257 15.98 -7.08 -10.29
N TYR A 258 15.21 -7.42 -11.32
CA TYR A 258 13.75 -7.36 -11.31
C TYR A 258 13.19 -8.72 -11.71
N ARG A 259 12.43 -9.35 -10.83
CA ARG A 259 11.91 -10.72 -11.02
C ARG A 259 10.47 -10.82 -10.63
N LYS A 260 9.75 -11.77 -11.23
CA LYS A 260 8.47 -12.26 -10.74
C LYS A 260 8.70 -13.54 -9.94
N CYS A 261 8.04 -13.65 -8.78
CA CYS A 261 8.17 -14.78 -7.87
C CYS A 261 6.90 -14.98 -7.06
N LYS A 262 6.85 -16.04 -6.25
CA LYS A 262 5.74 -16.32 -5.34
C LYS A 262 6.08 -16.03 -3.90
N THR A 263 7.34 -16.19 -3.53
CA THR A 263 7.81 -15.98 -2.17
C THR A 263 9.12 -15.21 -2.15
N VAL A 264 9.28 -14.39 -1.11
CA VAL A 264 10.52 -13.66 -0.83
C VAL A 264 10.79 -13.73 0.66
N ARG A 265 11.99 -14.16 1.03
CA ARG A 265 12.49 -14.05 2.40
C ARG A 265 13.73 -13.18 2.41
N ILE A 266 13.72 -12.17 3.30
CA ILE A 266 14.87 -11.25 3.48
C ILE A 266 15.28 -11.26 4.93
N THR A 267 16.55 -11.57 5.21
CA THR A 267 17.12 -11.48 6.55
C THR A 267 18.15 -10.37 6.63
N MET A 268 18.19 -9.70 7.76
CA MET A 268 19.06 -8.58 8.06
C MET A 268 19.86 -8.88 9.33
N PRO A 269 21.17 -8.53 9.40
CA PRO A 269 21.98 -8.73 10.61
C PRO A 269 21.47 -7.91 11.80
N ASP A 270 20.92 -6.72 11.51
CA ASP A 270 20.38 -5.79 12.50
C ASP A 270 18.91 -5.47 12.22
N GLU A 271 18.18 -5.02 13.26
CA GLU A 271 16.84 -4.48 13.10
C GLU A 271 16.83 -3.34 12.07
N THR A 272 16.13 -3.56 10.98
CA THR A 272 16.03 -2.63 9.86
C THR A 272 14.59 -2.16 9.72
N VAL A 273 14.44 -0.92 9.29
CA VAL A 273 13.14 -0.33 8.98
C VAL A 273 12.57 -1.00 7.74
N ILE A 274 11.34 -1.44 7.83
CA ILE A 274 10.53 -1.89 6.72
C ILE A 274 9.26 -1.04 6.61
N GLY A 275 8.79 -0.85 5.40
CA GLY A 275 7.52 -0.18 5.13
C GLY A 275 6.58 -1.13 4.40
N PHE A 276 5.29 -1.07 4.72
CA PHE A 276 4.24 -1.75 3.96
C PHE A 276 2.95 -0.92 3.99
N ASP A 277 2.47 -0.58 2.80
CA ASP A 277 1.26 0.23 2.58
C ASP A 277 1.17 1.48 3.46
N GLY A 278 2.32 2.17 3.66
CA GLY A 278 2.40 3.38 4.49
C GLY A 278 2.62 3.15 5.99
N ASN A 279 2.58 1.91 6.47
CA ASN A 279 2.98 1.55 7.84
C ASN A 279 4.47 1.26 7.90
N ILE A 280 5.05 1.41 9.08
CA ILE A 280 6.49 1.26 9.30
C ILE A 280 6.72 0.41 10.53
N GLU A 281 7.53 -0.62 10.39
CA GLU A 281 7.99 -1.49 11.48
C GLU A 281 9.50 -1.67 11.47
N ARG A 282 10.03 -2.30 12.50
CA ARG A 282 11.42 -2.74 12.58
C ARG A 282 11.47 -4.25 12.75
N THR A 283 12.31 -4.89 11.95
CA THR A 283 12.47 -6.35 12.00
C THR A 283 13.85 -6.76 11.53
N ARG A 284 14.22 -8.01 11.80
CA ARG A 284 15.40 -8.68 11.24
C ARG A 284 15.06 -9.67 10.15
N CYS A 285 13.75 -9.93 9.92
CA CYS A 285 13.32 -10.87 8.91
C CYS A 285 12.01 -10.40 8.28
N VAL A 286 11.94 -10.48 6.96
CA VAL A 286 10.71 -10.32 6.18
C VAL A 286 10.44 -11.62 5.47
N GLU A 287 9.26 -12.16 5.67
CA GLU A 287 8.72 -13.32 4.94
C GLU A 287 7.47 -12.87 4.21
N ALA A 288 7.51 -12.93 2.89
CA ALA A 288 6.43 -12.48 2.04
C ALA A 288 6.05 -13.59 1.03
N GLU A 289 4.76 -13.79 0.85
CA GLU A 289 4.21 -14.68 -0.17
C GLU A 289 3.01 -14.03 -0.84
N ILE A 290 2.79 -14.31 -2.10
CA ILE A 290 1.57 -13.91 -2.79
C ILE A 290 0.43 -14.85 -2.42
N VAL A 291 -0.73 -14.28 -2.13
CA VAL A 291 -1.99 -15.00 -1.94
C VAL A 291 -2.93 -14.60 -3.06
N PRO A 292 -3.04 -15.41 -4.12
CA PRO A 292 -3.88 -15.07 -5.26
C PRO A 292 -5.35 -14.99 -4.87
N SER A 293 -6.05 -14.00 -5.43
CA SER A 293 -7.49 -13.77 -5.19
C SER A 293 -7.87 -13.72 -3.71
N ALA A 294 -6.96 -13.21 -2.88
CA ALA A 294 -7.11 -13.19 -1.43
C ALA A 294 -8.30 -12.35 -0.94
N MET A 295 -8.77 -11.43 -1.77
CA MET A 295 -9.88 -10.53 -1.46
C MET A 295 -10.71 -10.21 -2.69
N GLN A 296 -11.97 -9.85 -2.49
CA GLN A 296 -12.83 -9.24 -3.50
C GLN A 296 -12.80 -7.72 -3.33
N LEU A 297 -12.27 -7.01 -4.33
CA LEU A 297 -12.28 -5.55 -4.34
C LEU A 297 -13.54 -5.03 -5.00
N MET A 298 -14.32 -4.22 -4.30
CA MET A 298 -15.44 -3.48 -4.87
C MET A 298 -14.91 -2.26 -5.63
N ILE A 299 -15.18 -2.18 -6.92
CA ILE A 299 -14.80 -1.05 -7.77
C ILE A 299 -16.04 -0.45 -8.46
N PRO A 300 -16.03 0.85 -8.75
CA PRO A 300 -17.11 1.54 -9.42
C PRO A 300 -17.43 0.93 -10.79
N ARG A 301 -18.67 1.08 -11.21
CA ARG A 301 -19.06 0.67 -12.56
C ARG A 301 -18.20 1.39 -13.62
N GLY A 302 -17.59 0.61 -14.51
CA GLY A 302 -16.70 1.11 -15.57
C GLY A 302 -15.23 1.25 -15.18
N ALA A 303 -14.90 1.16 -13.88
CA ALA A 303 -13.50 1.03 -13.45
C ALA A 303 -12.99 -0.40 -13.68
N ARG A 304 -11.66 -0.55 -13.81
CA ARG A 304 -10.97 -1.84 -13.92
C ARG A 304 -9.58 -1.78 -13.28
N LEU A 305 -9.06 -2.92 -12.88
CA LEU A 305 -7.65 -3.04 -12.48
C LEU A 305 -6.72 -2.98 -13.70
N MET A 306 -5.51 -2.44 -13.50
CA MET A 306 -4.44 -2.38 -14.52
C MET A 306 -3.70 -3.71 -14.60
#